data_2f5417632c300105c20e750331f38f25
#
_entry.id   2f5417632c300105c20e750331f38f25
#
_cell.length_a   1.000
_cell.length_b   1.000
_cell.length_c   1.000
_cell.angle_alpha   90.00
_cell.angle_beta   90.00
_cell.angle_gamma   90.00
#
_symmetry.space_group_name_H-M   'P 1'
#
loop_
_entity.id
_entity.type
_entity.pdbx_description
1 polymer ?
#
loop_
_entity_poly.entity_id
_entity_poly.type
_entity_poly.pdbx_seq_one_letter_code
_entity_poly.pdbx_strand_id
1 'polypeptide(L)'
;MLTSKQRAYLRSISNSIDTIVMIGKGGLTAEIIKQADDALTPREIIKGKVLETADISPREAAQQIADETHADVVQVIGTKFILYRKNEKNPKIILPKPKKQVK
;
A
#
# COMPACT_ATOMS: atom_id res chain seq x y z
N MET A 1 2.23 13.49 0.78
CA MET A 1 3.40 12.61 0.62
C MET A 1 3.94 12.17 1.97
N LEU A 2 4.33 10.91 2.05
CA LEU A 2 4.82 10.36 3.31
C LEU A 2 6.25 10.80 3.58
N THR A 3 6.53 11.15 4.84
CA THR A 3 7.90 11.42 5.25
C THR A 3 8.60 10.10 5.53
N SER A 4 9.93 10.15 5.65
CA SER A 4 10.70 8.94 5.97
C SER A 4 10.26 8.34 7.30
N LYS A 5 9.96 9.18 8.28
CA LYS A 5 9.53 8.72 9.58
C LYS A 5 8.15 8.06 9.50
N GLN A 6 7.24 8.66 8.74
CA GLN A 6 5.90 8.09 8.57
C GLN A 6 5.97 6.78 7.83
N ARG A 7 6.82 6.71 6.81
CA ARG A 7 7.01 5.49 6.04
C ARG A 7 7.58 4.37 6.91
N ALA A 8 8.55 4.70 7.78
CA ALA A 8 9.11 3.71 8.69
C ALA A 8 8.06 3.18 9.67
N TYR A 9 7.19 4.06 10.15
CA TYR A 9 6.13 3.65 11.05
C TYR A 9 5.17 2.68 10.33
N LEU A 10 4.78 3.01 9.10
CA LEU A 10 3.89 2.15 8.34
C LEU A 10 4.53 0.79 8.04
N ARG A 11 5.84 0.77 7.76
CA ARG A 11 6.53 -0.50 7.57
C ARG A 11 6.47 -1.36 8.82
N SER A 12 6.60 -0.74 9.99
CA SER A 12 6.59 -1.50 11.24
C SER A 12 5.24 -2.17 11.47
N ILE A 13 4.15 -1.47 11.21
CA ILE A 13 2.82 -2.08 11.42
C ILE A 13 2.47 -3.06 10.31
N SER A 14 3.08 -2.95 9.14
CA SER A 14 2.77 -3.84 8.04
C SER A 14 3.22 -5.27 8.32
N ASN A 15 4.13 -5.46 9.26
CA ASN A 15 4.61 -6.81 9.59
C ASN A 15 3.51 -7.67 10.19
N SER A 16 2.49 -7.08 10.75
CA SER A 16 1.42 -7.83 11.42
C SER A 16 0.14 -7.92 10.59
N ILE A 17 0.14 -7.41 9.36
CA ILE A 17 -1.06 -7.50 8.53
C ILE A 17 -0.89 -8.60 7.48
N ASP A 18 -2.04 -9.17 7.10
CA ASP A 18 -2.05 -10.24 6.13
C ASP A 18 -2.04 -9.71 4.70
N THR A 19 -1.53 -10.54 3.80
CA THR A 19 -1.63 -10.24 2.38
C THR A 19 -3.07 -10.42 1.94
N ILE A 20 -3.64 -9.40 1.34
CA ILE A 20 -5.04 -9.45 0.90
C ILE A 20 -5.21 -9.28 -0.61
N VAL A 21 -4.20 -8.80 -1.30
CA VAL A 21 -4.26 -8.64 -2.75
C VAL A 21 -3.17 -9.51 -3.36
N MET A 22 -3.55 -10.40 -4.28
CA MET A 22 -2.57 -11.24 -4.95
C MET A 22 -2.71 -11.06 -6.45
N ILE A 23 -1.58 -10.85 -7.12
CA ILE A 23 -1.55 -10.65 -8.55
C ILE A 23 -0.89 -11.86 -9.19
N GLY A 24 -1.63 -12.57 -9.98
CA GLY A 24 -1.15 -13.77 -10.63
C GLY A 24 -1.09 -13.62 -12.13
N LYS A 25 -1.32 -14.74 -12.82
CA LYS A 25 -1.18 -14.81 -14.27
C LYS A 25 -2.01 -13.78 -15.02
N GLY A 26 -3.16 -13.43 -14.51
CA GLY A 26 -4.00 -12.43 -15.15
C GLY A 26 -3.50 -11.01 -15.07
N GLY A 27 -2.48 -10.76 -14.26
CA GLY A 27 -1.92 -9.42 -14.10
C GLY A 27 -2.84 -8.49 -13.33
N LEU A 28 -2.67 -7.21 -13.58
CA LEU A 28 -3.50 -6.20 -12.93
C LEU A 28 -4.80 -6.03 -13.70
N THR A 29 -5.85 -6.55 -13.12
CA THR A 29 -7.18 -6.40 -13.71
C THR A 29 -7.94 -5.30 -12.99
N ALA A 30 -9.04 -4.85 -13.61
CA ALA A 30 -9.90 -3.87 -12.98
C ALA A 30 -10.42 -4.38 -11.64
N GLU A 31 -10.65 -5.69 -11.54
CA GLU A 31 -11.13 -6.30 -10.31
C GLU A 31 -10.10 -6.22 -9.19
N ILE A 32 -8.83 -6.43 -9.53
CA ILE A 32 -7.77 -6.36 -8.53
C ILE A 32 -7.61 -4.93 -8.03
N ILE A 33 -7.67 -3.96 -8.94
CA ILE A 33 -7.58 -2.56 -8.55
C ILE A 33 -8.77 -2.18 -7.68
N LYS A 34 -9.97 -2.64 -8.02
CA LYS A 34 -11.14 -2.38 -7.21
C LYS A 34 -11.01 -3.03 -5.83
N GLN A 35 -10.49 -4.25 -5.78
CA GLN A 35 -10.27 -4.93 -4.50
C GLN A 35 -9.33 -4.12 -3.61
N ALA A 36 -8.25 -3.61 -4.18
CA ALA A 36 -7.31 -2.79 -3.43
C ALA A 36 -7.96 -1.50 -2.95
N ASP A 37 -8.71 -0.86 -3.83
CA ASP A 37 -9.39 0.39 -3.49
C ASP A 37 -10.38 0.18 -2.35
N ASP A 38 -11.21 -0.87 -2.46
CA ASP A 38 -12.19 -1.19 -1.43
C ASP A 38 -11.53 -1.53 -0.10
N ALA A 39 -10.39 -2.20 -0.14
CA ALA A 39 -9.68 -2.58 1.08
C ALA A 39 -8.98 -1.39 1.73
N LEU A 40 -8.48 -0.45 0.92
CA LEU A 40 -7.78 0.71 1.45
C LEU A 40 -8.69 1.62 2.27
N THR A 41 -9.96 1.72 1.87
CA THR A 41 -10.88 2.63 2.56
C THR A 41 -10.99 2.32 4.04
N PRO A 42 -11.36 1.10 4.46
CA PRO A 42 -11.47 0.84 5.91
C PRO A 42 -10.13 0.57 6.59
N ARG A 43 -9.16 0.04 5.86
CA ARG A 43 -7.92 -0.39 6.48
C ARG A 43 -6.82 0.64 6.45
N GLU A 44 -6.84 1.52 5.47
CA GLU A 44 -5.82 2.53 5.21
C GLU A 44 -4.47 1.95 4.79
N ILE A 45 -4.10 0.77 5.27
CA ILE A 45 -2.85 0.12 4.88
C ILE A 45 -3.18 -1.30 4.43
N ILE A 46 -2.62 -1.71 3.30
CA ILE A 46 -2.83 -3.06 2.78
C ILE A 46 -1.51 -3.63 2.30
N LYS A 47 -1.46 -4.95 2.25
CA LYS A 47 -0.31 -5.70 1.75
C LYS A 47 -0.73 -6.51 0.54
N GLY A 48 0.08 -6.44 -0.50
CA GLY A 48 -0.14 -7.23 -1.71
C GLY A 48 1.06 -8.10 -2.03
N LYS A 49 0.84 -9.06 -2.91
CA LYS A 49 1.90 -9.97 -3.34
C LYS A 49 1.75 -10.23 -4.83
N VAL A 50 2.89 -10.27 -5.52
CA VAL A 50 2.92 -10.62 -6.94
C VAL A 50 3.45 -12.04 -7.05
N LEU A 51 2.66 -12.92 -7.65
CA LEU A 51 3.02 -14.33 -7.80
C LEU A 51 3.99 -14.49 -8.96
N GLU A 52 4.70 -15.61 -8.96
CA GLU A 52 5.69 -15.86 -10.00
C GLU A 52 5.08 -15.94 -11.39
N THR A 53 3.82 -16.30 -11.47
CA THR A 53 3.13 -16.42 -12.75
C THR A 53 2.75 -15.09 -13.36
N ALA A 54 2.87 -14.00 -12.62
CA ALA A 54 2.50 -12.69 -13.13
C ALA A 54 3.59 -12.12 -14.02
N ASP A 55 3.18 -11.40 -15.05
CA ASP A 55 4.11 -10.74 -15.97
C ASP A 55 4.35 -9.30 -15.59
N ILE A 56 4.36 -9.03 -14.31
CA ILE A 56 4.57 -7.67 -13.81
C ILE A 56 5.41 -7.77 -12.55
N SER A 57 6.33 -6.85 -12.38
CA SER A 57 7.16 -6.84 -11.18
C SER A 57 6.37 -6.30 -9.99
N PRO A 58 6.79 -6.64 -8.75
CA PRO A 58 6.12 -6.08 -7.58
C PRO A 58 6.16 -4.55 -7.55
N ARG A 59 7.26 -3.96 -7.99
CA ARG A 59 7.37 -2.50 -8.01
C ARG A 59 6.39 -1.88 -8.99
N GLU A 60 6.28 -2.45 -10.19
CA GLU A 60 5.34 -1.93 -11.17
C GLU A 60 3.90 -2.10 -10.70
N ALA A 61 3.60 -3.26 -10.13
CA ALA A 61 2.24 -3.51 -9.65
C ALA A 61 1.87 -2.53 -8.55
N ALA A 62 2.77 -2.34 -7.59
CA ALA A 62 2.51 -1.41 -6.49
C ALA A 62 2.27 0.00 -7.00
N GLN A 63 3.10 0.44 -7.94
CA GLN A 63 2.98 1.80 -8.45
C GLN A 63 1.68 1.99 -9.23
N GLN A 64 1.31 1.02 -10.06
CA GLN A 64 0.08 1.13 -10.83
C GLN A 64 -1.15 1.14 -9.94
N ILE A 65 -1.17 0.27 -8.94
CA ILE A 65 -2.31 0.25 -8.02
C ILE A 65 -2.37 1.57 -7.25
N ALA A 66 -1.22 2.05 -6.80
CA ALA A 66 -1.17 3.31 -6.04
C ALA A 66 -1.68 4.47 -6.89
N ASP A 67 -1.27 4.51 -8.16
CA ASP A 67 -1.71 5.58 -9.05
C ASP A 67 -3.23 5.53 -9.27
N GLU A 68 -3.77 4.33 -9.45
CA GLU A 68 -5.20 4.18 -9.72
C GLU A 68 -6.07 4.44 -8.48
N THR A 69 -5.53 4.18 -7.31
CA THR A 69 -6.31 4.31 -6.06
C THR A 69 -5.95 5.55 -5.26
N HIS A 70 -5.02 6.36 -5.77
CA HIS A 70 -4.53 7.56 -5.07
C HIS A 70 -3.89 7.20 -3.73
N ALA A 71 -3.16 6.11 -3.71
CA ALA A 71 -2.45 5.65 -2.52
C ALA A 71 -0.96 5.92 -2.65
N ASP A 72 -0.24 5.75 -1.56
CA ASP A 72 1.21 5.85 -1.54
C ASP A 72 1.81 4.46 -1.45
N VAL A 73 2.92 4.25 -2.16
CA VAL A 73 3.68 3.01 -2.01
C VAL A 73 4.58 3.18 -0.80
N VAL A 74 4.36 2.35 0.21
CA VAL A 74 5.15 2.42 1.44
C VAL A 74 6.45 1.65 1.29
N GLN A 75 6.35 0.44 0.72
CA GLN A 75 7.51 -0.43 0.60
C GLN A 75 7.26 -1.50 -0.44
N VAL A 76 8.31 -1.88 -1.14
CA VAL A 76 8.30 -3.06 -2.00
C VAL A 76 9.46 -3.92 -1.51
N ILE A 77 9.15 -5.14 -1.09
CA ILE A 77 10.18 -6.03 -0.59
C ILE A 77 9.91 -7.45 -1.10
N GLY A 78 10.89 -8.01 -1.81
CA GLY A 78 10.71 -9.32 -2.42
C GLY A 78 9.54 -9.27 -3.39
N THR A 79 8.58 -10.17 -3.18
CA THR A 79 7.39 -10.25 -4.03
C THR A 79 6.21 -9.47 -3.46
N LYS A 80 6.40 -8.79 -2.33
CA LYS A 80 5.31 -8.13 -1.63
C LYS A 80 5.44 -6.63 -1.68
N PHE A 81 4.32 -5.95 -1.49
CA PHE A 81 4.32 -4.50 -1.42
C PHE A 81 3.29 -4.03 -0.40
N ILE A 82 3.52 -2.82 0.10
CA ILE A 82 2.66 -2.20 1.10
C ILE A 82 2.18 -0.88 0.53
N LEU A 83 0.87 -0.66 0.61
CA LEU A 83 0.25 0.59 0.17
C LEU A 83 -0.50 1.23 1.32
N TYR A 84 -0.57 2.56 1.31
CA TYR A 84 -1.26 3.31 2.34
C TYR A 84 -2.07 4.43 1.72
N ARG A 85 -3.30 4.62 2.22
CA ARG A 85 -4.14 5.75 1.84
C ARG A 85 -4.95 6.17 3.06
N LYS A 86 -4.81 7.43 3.44
CA LYS A 86 -5.52 7.94 4.60
C LYS A 86 -7.02 7.97 4.33
N ASN A 87 -7.79 7.57 5.32
CA ASN A 87 -9.24 7.71 5.27
C ASN A 87 -9.58 9.09 5.82
N GLU A 88 -9.95 10.02 4.97
CA GLU A 88 -10.16 11.40 5.36
C GLU A 88 -11.30 11.57 6.34
N LYS A 89 -12.31 10.73 6.23
CA LYS A 89 -13.48 10.85 7.09
C LYS A 89 -13.30 10.20 8.44
N ASN A 90 -12.58 9.10 8.49
CA ASN A 90 -12.45 8.32 9.72
C ASN A 90 -11.08 7.67 9.80
N PRO A 91 -10.03 8.47 9.98
CA PRO A 91 -8.68 7.89 10.01
C PRO A 91 -8.50 6.97 11.20
N LYS A 92 -7.90 5.83 10.96
CA LYS A 92 -7.63 4.84 11.99
C LYS A 92 -6.16 4.78 12.37
N ILE A 93 -5.29 5.03 11.40
CA ILE A 93 -3.86 5.00 11.64
C ILE A 93 -3.40 6.43 11.90
N ILE A 94 -2.79 6.63 13.06
CA ILE A 94 -2.29 7.94 13.42
C ILE A 94 -0.81 7.96 13.13
N LEU A 95 -0.44 8.66 12.07
CA LEU A 95 0.96 8.74 11.68
C LEU A 95 1.73 9.67 12.60
N PRO A 96 3.02 9.39 12.82
CA PRO A 96 3.84 10.34 13.56
C PRO A 96 3.92 11.63 12.78
N LYS A 97 3.92 12.74 13.50
CA LYS A 97 4.00 14.03 12.85
C LYS A 97 5.35 14.19 12.17
N PRO A 98 5.38 14.85 11.03
CA PRO A 98 6.66 15.14 10.39
C PRO A 98 7.53 15.94 11.36
N LYS A 99 8.84 15.77 11.23
CA LYS A 99 9.71 16.53 12.06
C LYS A 99 9.49 17.99 11.79
N LYS A 100 9.13 18.73 12.87
CA LYS A 100 8.78 20.07 12.70
C LYS A 100 9.94 20.90 12.70
N GLN A 101 9.94 21.73 11.97
CA GLN A 101 10.91 22.61 12.12
C GLN A 101 10.46 23.53 13.06
N VAL A 102 10.48 23.88 13.69
CA VAL A 102 10.01 24.56 14.60
C VAL A 102 9.91 25.50 14.73
N LYS A 103 9.72 25.69 14.83
CA LYS A 103 9.56 26.42 15.12
C LYS A 103 9.81 26.92 15.42
#